data_2e5687e86deb560787484425ffa3e202
#
_entry.id   2e5687e86deb560787484425ffa3e202
#
_cell.length_a   1.000
_cell.length_b   1.000
_cell.length_c   1.000
_cell.angle_alpha   90.00
_cell.angle_beta   90.00
_cell.angle_gamma   90.00
#
_symmetry.space_group_name_H-M   'P 1'
#
loop_
_entity.id
_entity.type
_entity.pdbx_description
1 polymer ?
#
loop_
_entity_poly.entity_id
_entity_poly.type
_entity_poly.pdbx_seq_one_letter_code
_entity_poly.pdbx_strand_id
1 'polypeptide(L)'
;AVLTESEAAQLLKVMKDIAARGIAIIFITHRLDEVINAADGITILRDGKLVAECRTKDTDVTRLAEMMIGRKGESAFVTAEPRKLPEDTPVALKLSHLAVDMPGEMVNDVSLEVREGEIFGIGGLAGQGKVGIPNGVMGIYPSTGEVELFGEKSPLNNARQALKNGMAIVSEDRRGV
;
A
#
# COMPACT_ATOMS: atom_id res chain seq x y z
N ALA A 1 12.31 2.33 1.19
CA ALA A 1 12.30 2.19 -0.27
C ALA A 1 11.69 0.82 -0.59
N VAL A 2 10.70 0.78 -1.46
CA VAL A 2 10.08 -0.46 -1.93
C VAL A 2 10.78 -0.83 -3.24
N LEU A 3 11.35 -2.02 -3.30
CA LEU A 3 11.97 -2.54 -4.53
C LEU A 3 10.88 -2.79 -5.59
N THR A 4 11.18 -2.48 -6.82
CA THR A 4 10.37 -2.92 -7.97
C THR A 4 10.48 -4.45 -8.13
N GLU A 5 9.54 -5.07 -8.85
CA GLU A 5 9.59 -6.52 -9.10
C GLU A 5 10.90 -6.96 -9.79
N SER A 6 11.42 -6.13 -10.72
CA SER A 6 12.68 -6.39 -11.41
C SER A 6 13.88 -6.34 -10.46
N GLU A 7 13.93 -5.36 -9.56
CA GLU A 7 14.99 -5.24 -8.56
C GLU A 7 14.92 -6.37 -7.53
N ALA A 8 13.72 -6.76 -7.11
CA ALA A 8 13.53 -7.91 -6.21
C ALA A 8 14.03 -9.21 -6.88
N ALA A 9 13.69 -9.45 -8.14
CA ALA A 9 14.16 -10.62 -8.88
C ALA A 9 15.70 -10.64 -9.00
N GLN A 10 16.33 -9.50 -9.25
CA GLN A 10 17.80 -9.41 -9.28
C GLN A 10 18.40 -9.68 -7.91
N LEU A 11 17.84 -9.14 -6.84
CA LEU A 11 18.30 -9.41 -5.47
C LEU A 11 18.23 -10.90 -5.14
N LEU A 12 17.10 -11.55 -5.43
CA LEU A 12 16.95 -13.00 -5.20
C LEU A 12 17.95 -13.83 -5.98
N LYS A 13 18.30 -13.42 -7.20
CA LYS A 13 19.35 -14.07 -7.99
C LYS A 13 20.71 -13.95 -7.32
N VAL A 14 21.09 -12.74 -6.91
CA VAL A 14 22.36 -12.51 -6.20
C VAL A 14 22.43 -13.32 -4.90
N MET A 15 21.33 -13.41 -4.14
CA MET A 15 21.26 -14.23 -2.93
C MET A 15 21.52 -15.71 -3.24
N LYS A 16 20.92 -16.27 -4.30
CA LYS A 16 21.16 -17.65 -4.74
C LYS A 16 22.62 -17.89 -5.14
N ASP A 17 23.22 -16.94 -5.85
CA ASP A 17 24.63 -17.02 -6.27
C ASP A 17 25.58 -17.01 -5.08
N ILE A 18 25.28 -16.23 -4.05
CA ILE A 18 26.03 -16.18 -2.80
C ILE A 18 25.86 -17.48 -1.99
N ALA A 19 24.62 -17.98 -1.89
CA ALA A 19 24.33 -19.24 -1.20
C ALA A 19 25.05 -20.43 -1.85
N ALA A 20 25.15 -20.46 -3.18
CA ALA A 20 25.88 -21.48 -3.93
C ALA A 20 27.39 -21.51 -3.61
N ARG A 21 27.94 -20.41 -3.06
CA ARG A 21 29.32 -20.33 -2.58
C ARG A 21 29.49 -20.79 -1.13
N GLY A 22 28.46 -21.35 -0.51
CA GLY A 22 28.47 -21.86 0.87
C GLY A 22 28.19 -20.80 1.94
N ILE A 23 27.71 -19.61 1.58
CA ILE A 23 27.37 -18.55 2.53
C ILE A 23 25.90 -18.69 2.91
N ALA A 24 25.62 -18.83 4.20
CA ALA A 24 24.27 -18.88 4.72
C ALA A 24 23.63 -17.46 4.67
N ILE A 25 22.37 -17.39 4.24
CA ILE A 25 21.62 -16.15 4.14
C ILE A 25 20.37 -16.24 5.00
N ILE A 26 20.13 -15.23 5.81
CA ILE A 26 18.87 -15.00 6.49
C ILE A 26 18.28 -13.72 5.90
N PHE A 27 17.05 -13.81 5.35
CA PHE A 27 16.35 -12.63 4.91
C PHE A 27 14.94 -12.57 5.48
N ILE A 28 14.43 -11.37 5.67
CA ILE A 28 13.13 -11.12 6.28
C ILE A 28 12.29 -10.37 5.26
N THR A 29 11.13 -10.92 4.94
CA THR A 29 10.18 -10.31 4.01
C THR A 29 8.76 -10.70 4.42
N HIS A 30 7.79 -9.89 4.02
CA HIS A 30 6.36 -10.21 4.09
C HIS A 30 5.79 -10.62 2.71
N ARG A 31 6.63 -10.62 1.67
CA ARG A 31 6.24 -11.04 0.32
C ARG A 31 6.44 -12.54 0.18
N LEU A 32 5.33 -13.27 0.25
CA LEU A 32 5.34 -14.74 0.28
C LEU A 32 5.90 -15.36 -1.00
N ASP A 33 5.69 -14.71 -2.15
CA ASP A 33 6.27 -15.14 -3.42
C ASP A 33 7.81 -15.14 -3.40
N GLU A 34 8.43 -14.14 -2.76
CA GLU A 34 9.87 -14.07 -2.59
C GLU A 34 10.37 -15.23 -1.74
N VAL A 35 9.66 -15.55 -0.66
CA VAL A 35 10.00 -16.64 0.25
C VAL A 35 9.98 -17.99 -0.49
N ILE A 36 8.88 -18.28 -1.20
CA ILE A 36 8.71 -19.54 -1.95
C ILE A 36 9.78 -19.67 -3.06
N ASN A 37 10.13 -18.56 -3.70
CA ASN A 37 11.09 -18.59 -4.81
C ASN A 37 12.56 -18.63 -4.39
N ALA A 38 12.91 -18.26 -3.17
CA ALA A 38 14.31 -18.09 -2.77
C ALA A 38 14.75 -18.92 -1.56
N ALA A 39 13.88 -19.19 -0.59
CA ALA A 39 14.26 -19.82 0.66
C ALA A 39 14.22 -21.35 0.59
N ASP A 40 15.14 -22.02 1.31
CA ASP A 40 15.11 -23.47 1.52
C ASP A 40 14.24 -23.83 2.75
N GLY A 41 14.29 -23.02 3.78
CA GLY A 41 13.53 -23.16 5.00
C GLY A 41 12.87 -21.86 5.40
N ILE A 42 11.72 -21.96 6.06
CA ILE A 42 10.87 -20.84 6.40
C ILE A 42 10.54 -20.91 7.90
N THR A 43 10.75 -19.81 8.57
CA THR A 43 10.36 -19.61 9.97
C THR A 43 9.32 -18.51 10.03
N ILE A 44 8.16 -18.79 10.59
CA ILE A 44 7.04 -17.86 10.68
C ILE A 44 6.93 -17.34 12.11
N LEU A 45 6.99 -16.03 12.23
CA LEU A 45 6.80 -15.31 13.50
C LEU A 45 5.45 -14.60 13.50
N ARG A 46 4.76 -14.63 14.63
CA ARG A 46 3.55 -13.85 14.90
C ARG A 46 3.55 -13.40 16.35
N ASP A 47 3.29 -12.11 16.58
CA ASP A 47 3.29 -11.50 17.92
C ASP A 47 4.60 -11.78 18.72
N GLY A 48 5.74 -11.76 18.01
CA GLY A 48 7.06 -12.04 18.60
C GLY A 48 7.33 -13.50 18.94
N LYS A 49 6.46 -14.44 18.56
CA LYS A 49 6.59 -15.87 18.83
C LYS A 49 6.74 -16.66 17.54
N LEU A 50 7.54 -17.72 17.63
CA LEU A 50 7.62 -18.74 16.60
C LEU A 50 6.28 -19.51 16.53
N VAL A 51 5.63 -19.48 15.36
CA VAL A 51 4.33 -20.19 15.15
C VAL A 51 4.46 -21.39 14.23
N ALA A 52 5.43 -21.38 13.31
CA ALA A 52 5.70 -22.51 12.43
C ALA A 52 7.12 -22.49 11.86
N GLU A 53 7.64 -23.66 11.56
CA GLU A 53 8.82 -23.90 10.73
C GLU A 53 8.49 -24.94 9.67
N CYS A 54 8.90 -24.70 8.43
CA CYS A 54 8.67 -25.63 7.34
C CYS A 54 9.75 -25.49 6.26
N ARG A 55 9.85 -26.50 5.40
CA ARG A 55 10.62 -26.43 4.16
C ARG A 55 9.77 -25.82 3.08
N THR A 56 10.38 -25.03 2.21
CA THR A 56 9.68 -24.38 1.09
C THR A 56 8.97 -25.38 0.19
N LYS A 57 9.60 -26.53 -0.07
CA LYS A 57 9.03 -27.62 -0.90
C LYS A 57 7.75 -28.27 -0.31
N ASP A 58 7.50 -28.09 0.97
CA ASP A 58 6.41 -28.74 1.70
C ASP A 58 5.22 -27.78 1.98
N THR A 59 5.27 -26.56 1.39
CA THR A 59 4.28 -25.51 1.61
C THR A 59 4.03 -24.70 0.34
N ASP A 60 3.02 -23.85 0.39
CA ASP A 60 2.65 -22.92 -0.67
C ASP A 60 2.29 -21.55 -0.07
N VAL A 61 2.06 -20.55 -0.94
CA VAL A 61 1.72 -19.18 -0.55
C VAL A 61 0.47 -19.14 0.34
N THR A 62 -0.55 -19.91 0.00
CA THR A 62 -1.82 -19.95 0.74
C THR A 62 -1.63 -20.45 2.16
N ARG A 63 -0.91 -21.57 2.30
CA ARG A 63 -0.63 -22.16 3.62
C ARG A 63 0.27 -21.27 4.48
N LEU A 64 1.25 -20.57 3.87
CA LEU A 64 2.06 -19.59 4.57
C LEU A 64 1.21 -18.42 5.09
N ALA A 65 0.31 -17.90 4.25
CA ALA A 65 -0.60 -16.83 4.64
C ALA A 65 -1.51 -17.25 5.81
N GLU A 66 -2.08 -18.45 5.75
CA GLU A 66 -2.90 -19.01 6.85
C GLU A 66 -2.13 -19.10 8.16
N MET A 67 -0.88 -19.59 8.11
CA MET A 67 -0.03 -19.69 9.30
C MET A 67 0.34 -18.30 9.87
N MET A 68 0.59 -17.32 9.02
CA MET A 68 0.87 -15.94 9.43
C MET A 68 -0.33 -15.28 10.09
N ILE A 69 -1.53 -15.45 9.52
CA ILE A 69 -2.78 -14.87 10.03
C ILE A 69 -3.29 -15.66 11.24
N GLY A 70 -3.03 -16.96 11.29
CA GLY A 70 -3.48 -17.85 12.37
C GLY A 70 -4.94 -18.31 12.25
N ARG A 71 -5.55 -18.14 11.09
CA ARG A 71 -6.91 -18.64 10.78
C ARG A 71 -6.80 -19.75 9.75
N LYS A 72 -7.38 -20.92 10.07
CA LYS A 72 -7.51 -22.03 9.11
C LYS A 72 -8.78 -21.82 8.29
N GLY A 73 -8.66 -21.87 6.97
CA GLY A 73 -9.79 -22.10 6.07
C GLY A 73 -10.62 -20.88 5.65
N GLU A 74 -10.32 -19.67 6.13
CA GLU A 74 -10.83 -18.48 5.46
C GLU A 74 -9.80 -18.07 4.39
N SER A 75 -10.16 -18.27 3.12
CA SER A 75 -9.37 -17.80 1.99
C SER A 75 -8.98 -16.34 2.24
N ALA A 76 -7.68 -16.07 2.31
CA ALA A 76 -7.17 -14.70 2.45
C ALA A 76 -7.58 -13.81 1.25
N PHE A 77 -8.08 -14.44 0.21
CA PHE A 77 -8.66 -13.81 -0.97
C PHE A 77 -10.19 -14.04 -0.94
N VAL A 78 -10.88 -13.30 -0.08
CA VAL A 78 -12.29 -13.07 -0.33
C VAL A 78 -12.34 -12.22 -1.60
N THR A 79 -12.64 -12.85 -2.73
CA THR A 79 -13.13 -12.13 -3.90
C THR A 79 -14.48 -11.56 -3.52
N ALA A 80 -14.46 -10.43 -2.81
CA ALA A 80 -15.66 -9.66 -2.61
C ALA A 80 -16.18 -9.29 -3.99
N GLU A 81 -17.42 -9.62 -4.28
CA GLU A 81 -18.06 -9.10 -5.49
C GLU A 81 -17.91 -7.58 -5.50
N PRO A 82 -17.54 -6.98 -6.64
CA PRO A 82 -17.40 -5.52 -6.72
C PRO A 82 -18.70 -4.87 -6.23
N ARG A 83 -18.60 -4.08 -5.17
CA ARG A 83 -19.74 -3.34 -4.65
C ARG A 83 -20.22 -2.36 -5.72
N LYS A 84 -21.41 -2.56 -6.24
CA LYS A 84 -22.04 -1.62 -7.17
C LYS A 84 -22.66 -0.49 -6.34
N LEU A 85 -22.15 0.70 -6.52
CA LEU A 85 -22.79 1.91 -5.99
C LEU A 85 -23.97 2.30 -6.91
N PRO A 86 -25.09 2.78 -6.36
CA PRO A 86 -26.14 3.40 -7.14
C PRO A 86 -25.60 4.54 -8.01
N GLU A 87 -26.15 4.72 -9.21
CA GLU A 87 -25.67 5.75 -10.15
C GLU A 87 -25.85 7.19 -9.62
N ASP A 88 -26.85 7.39 -8.76
CA ASP A 88 -27.19 8.65 -8.11
C ASP A 88 -26.46 8.89 -6.77
N THR A 89 -25.48 8.04 -6.43
CA THR A 89 -24.69 8.22 -5.19
C THR A 89 -23.97 9.58 -5.22
N PRO A 90 -24.16 10.44 -4.20
CA PRO A 90 -23.52 11.75 -4.13
C PRO A 90 -21.99 11.68 -4.17
N VAL A 91 -21.37 12.74 -4.68
CA VAL A 91 -19.91 12.91 -4.64
C VAL A 91 -19.50 13.39 -3.24
N ALA A 92 -18.64 12.61 -2.58
CA ALA A 92 -18.09 12.95 -1.27
C ALA A 92 -16.84 13.83 -1.40
N LEU A 93 -15.94 13.50 -2.33
CA LEU A 93 -14.70 14.24 -2.56
C LEU A 93 -14.58 14.54 -4.05
N LYS A 94 -14.31 15.80 -4.38
CA LYS A 94 -13.98 16.23 -5.73
C LYS A 94 -12.68 17.00 -5.73
N LEU A 95 -11.78 16.59 -6.61
CA LEU A 95 -10.53 17.27 -6.90
C LEU A 95 -10.60 17.87 -8.29
N SER A 96 -10.22 19.15 -8.43
CA SER A 96 -10.14 19.83 -9.71
C SER A 96 -8.77 20.46 -9.88
N HIS A 97 -8.06 20.02 -10.92
CA HIS A 97 -6.72 20.53 -11.26
C HIS A 97 -5.73 20.53 -10.09
N LEU A 98 -5.78 19.49 -9.24
CA LEU A 98 -4.88 19.38 -8.10
C LEU A 98 -3.43 19.20 -8.59
N ALA A 99 -2.56 20.09 -8.13
CA ALA A 99 -1.12 19.94 -8.23
C ALA A 99 -0.51 19.96 -6.82
N VAL A 100 0.52 19.12 -6.59
CA VAL A 100 1.15 18.95 -5.27
C VAL A 100 2.66 18.94 -5.42
N ASP A 101 3.35 19.79 -4.66
CA ASP A 101 4.80 19.84 -4.60
C ASP A 101 5.33 18.95 -3.47
N MET A 102 5.28 17.63 -3.70
CA MET A 102 5.84 16.62 -2.80
C MET A 102 7.08 16.00 -3.45
N PRO A 103 8.30 16.18 -2.87
CA PRO A 103 9.53 15.60 -3.42
C PRO A 103 9.43 14.09 -3.60
N GLY A 104 9.67 13.61 -4.82
CA GLY A 104 9.58 12.19 -5.18
C GLY A 104 8.17 11.67 -5.48
N GLU A 105 7.11 12.47 -5.22
CA GLU A 105 5.71 12.13 -5.50
C GLU A 105 4.93 13.38 -5.98
N MET A 106 5.53 14.10 -6.94
CA MET A 106 4.93 15.30 -7.56
C MET A 106 3.61 14.97 -8.26
N VAL A 107 2.63 15.84 -8.08
CA VAL A 107 1.35 15.80 -8.81
C VAL A 107 1.24 17.07 -9.65
N ASN A 108 1.02 16.94 -10.95
CA ASN A 108 1.01 18.11 -11.84
C ASN A 108 -0.40 18.64 -12.14
N ASP A 109 -1.35 17.75 -12.43
CA ASP A 109 -2.74 18.10 -12.75
C ASP A 109 -3.61 16.86 -12.61
N VAL A 110 -4.32 16.73 -11.49
CA VAL A 110 -5.23 15.61 -11.26
C VAL A 110 -6.63 16.13 -10.95
N SER A 111 -7.59 15.60 -11.69
CA SER A 111 -9.01 15.80 -11.42
C SER A 111 -9.67 14.43 -11.25
N LEU A 112 -10.42 14.25 -10.18
CA LEU A 112 -11.15 13.02 -9.88
C LEU A 112 -12.32 13.28 -8.94
N GLU A 113 -13.25 12.36 -8.91
CA GLU A 113 -14.38 12.36 -7.98
C GLU A 113 -14.46 11.02 -7.26
N VAL A 114 -14.76 11.06 -5.97
CA VAL A 114 -15.01 9.88 -5.13
C VAL A 114 -16.41 10.02 -4.54
N ARG A 115 -17.22 8.97 -4.67
CA ARG A 115 -18.61 8.99 -4.20
C ARG A 115 -18.73 8.56 -2.74
N GLU A 116 -19.84 8.85 -2.11
CA GLU A 116 -20.11 8.42 -0.74
C GLU A 116 -20.07 6.89 -0.62
N GLY A 117 -19.31 6.40 0.37
CA GLY A 117 -19.14 4.97 0.62
C GLY A 117 -18.34 4.22 -0.46
N GLU A 118 -17.71 4.91 -1.41
CA GLU A 118 -16.81 4.32 -2.39
C GLU A 118 -15.44 3.98 -1.78
N ILE A 119 -14.87 2.88 -2.25
CA ILE A 119 -13.45 2.57 -2.07
C ILE A 119 -12.76 2.87 -3.40
N PHE A 120 -12.14 4.04 -3.48
CA PHE A 120 -11.48 4.50 -4.70
C PHE A 120 -9.99 4.13 -4.65
N GLY A 121 -9.52 3.36 -5.63
CA GLY A 121 -8.13 2.92 -5.73
C GLY A 121 -7.30 3.84 -6.63
N ILE A 122 -6.14 4.31 -6.14
CA ILE A 122 -5.17 5.06 -6.93
C ILE A 122 -3.97 4.15 -7.17
N GLY A 123 -3.78 3.72 -8.42
CA GLY A 123 -2.67 2.87 -8.85
C GLY A 123 -1.58 3.66 -9.57
N GLY A 124 -0.36 3.12 -9.61
CA GLY A 124 0.77 3.70 -10.33
C GLY A 124 2.11 3.21 -9.80
N LEU A 125 3.19 3.45 -10.57
CA LEU A 125 4.55 3.17 -10.12
C LEU A 125 4.96 4.10 -8.98
N ALA A 126 6.02 3.75 -8.24
CA ALA A 126 6.60 4.63 -7.22
C ALA A 126 7.10 5.94 -7.87
N GLY A 127 6.93 7.06 -7.19
CA GLY A 127 7.36 8.37 -7.69
C GLY A 127 6.42 9.00 -8.73
N GLN A 128 5.24 8.44 -8.96
CA GLN A 128 4.28 8.96 -9.95
C GLN A 128 3.13 9.77 -9.34
N GLY A 129 3.30 10.27 -8.12
CA GLY A 129 2.37 11.20 -7.48
C GLY A 129 1.20 10.56 -6.74
N LYS A 130 1.07 9.22 -6.71
CA LYS A 130 -0.04 8.57 -6.01
C LYS A 130 -0.09 8.85 -4.51
N VAL A 131 1.08 8.99 -3.88
CA VAL A 131 1.19 9.37 -2.46
C VAL A 131 1.05 10.89 -2.29
N GLY A 132 1.44 11.66 -3.29
CA GLY A 132 1.28 13.12 -3.31
C GLY A 132 -0.19 13.56 -3.24
N ILE A 133 -1.10 12.86 -3.92
CA ILE A 133 -2.53 13.22 -3.94
C ILE A 133 -3.11 13.31 -2.53
N PRO A 134 -3.13 12.25 -1.69
CA PRO A 134 -3.70 12.34 -0.36
C PRO A 134 -2.96 13.33 0.55
N ASN A 135 -1.63 13.45 0.42
CA ASN A 135 -0.86 14.42 1.19
C ASN A 135 -1.19 15.86 0.83
N GLY A 136 -1.42 16.16 -0.46
CA GLY A 136 -1.86 17.47 -0.92
C GLY A 136 -3.27 17.81 -0.47
N VAL A 137 -4.21 16.88 -0.61
CA VAL A 137 -5.61 17.04 -0.14
C VAL A 137 -5.65 17.31 1.35
N MET A 138 -4.81 16.64 2.14
CA MET A 138 -4.70 16.88 3.58
C MET A 138 -3.95 18.16 3.93
N GLY A 139 -3.37 18.88 2.96
CA GLY A 139 -2.63 20.12 3.21
C GLY A 139 -1.29 19.92 3.92
N ILE A 140 -0.67 18.74 3.78
CA ILE A 140 0.65 18.41 4.35
C ILE A 140 1.77 18.96 3.48
N TYR A 141 1.58 18.93 2.15
CA TYR A 141 2.50 19.51 1.17
C TYR A 141 1.85 20.64 0.39
N PRO A 142 2.65 21.62 -0.09
CA PRO A 142 2.15 22.73 -0.88
C PRO A 142 1.34 22.25 -2.08
N SER A 143 0.14 22.76 -2.23
CA SER A 143 -0.80 22.32 -3.24
C SER A 143 -1.57 23.47 -3.85
N THR A 144 -1.95 23.32 -5.12
CA THR A 144 -2.82 24.24 -5.87
C THR A 144 -3.96 23.46 -6.52
N GLY A 145 -4.98 24.15 -7.00
CA GLY A 145 -6.21 23.56 -7.53
C GLY A 145 -7.37 23.73 -6.56
N GLU A 146 -8.40 22.91 -6.69
CA GLU A 146 -9.59 23.00 -5.82
C GLU A 146 -9.92 21.61 -5.23
N VAL A 147 -10.34 21.61 -3.96
CA VAL A 147 -10.86 20.45 -3.24
C VAL A 147 -12.24 20.79 -2.72
N GLU A 148 -13.22 19.95 -3.04
CA GLU A 148 -14.57 20.01 -2.48
C GLU A 148 -14.84 18.73 -1.69
N LEU A 149 -15.38 18.89 -0.49
CA LEU A 149 -15.82 17.79 0.37
C LEU A 149 -17.32 17.94 0.63
N PHE A 150 -18.11 16.94 0.22
CA PHE A 150 -19.58 16.98 0.30
C PHE A 150 -20.19 18.22 -0.34
N GLY A 151 -19.63 18.70 -1.47
CA GLY A 151 -20.06 19.90 -2.19
C GLY A 151 -19.58 21.23 -1.59
N GLU A 152 -18.84 21.22 -0.48
CA GLU A 152 -18.28 22.44 0.13
C GLU A 152 -16.78 22.53 -0.17
N LYS A 153 -16.32 23.76 -0.50
CA LYS A 153 -14.89 23.99 -0.74
C LYS A 153 -14.08 23.81 0.53
N SER A 154 -13.06 22.97 0.45
CA SER A 154 -12.10 22.73 1.52
C SER A 154 -10.78 23.47 1.20
N PRO A 155 -10.26 24.30 2.12
CA PRO A 155 -9.02 25.03 1.86
C PRO A 155 -7.83 24.09 1.78
N LEU A 156 -7.01 24.26 0.75
CA LEU A 156 -5.72 23.61 0.61
C LEU A 156 -4.69 24.17 1.60
N ASN A 157 -3.58 23.46 1.77
CA ASN A 157 -2.44 23.87 2.61
C ASN A 157 -2.80 24.12 4.09
N ASN A 158 -3.83 23.46 4.59
CA ASN A 158 -4.31 23.60 5.97
C ASN A 158 -4.79 22.27 6.55
N ALA A 159 -3.83 21.47 7.03
CA ALA A 159 -4.11 20.14 7.57
C ALA A 159 -5.10 20.17 8.76
N ARG A 160 -5.03 21.21 9.61
CA ARG A 160 -5.97 21.35 10.72
C ARG A 160 -7.41 21.53 10.25
N GLN A 161 -7.62 22.28 9.16
CA GLN A 161 -8.95 22.47 8.60
C GLN A 161 -9.43 21.19 7.89
N ALA A 162 -8.56 20.49 7.16
CA ALA A 162 -8.88 19.20 6.56
C ALA A 162 -9.39 18.20 7.61
N LEU A 163 -8.70 18.08 8.76
CA LEU A 163 -9.14 17.24 9.87
C LEU A 163 -10.48 17.70 10.46
N LYS A 164 -10.71 19.01 10.63
CA LYS A 164 -12.00 19.54 11.13
C LYS A 164 -13.15 19.26 10.17
N ASN A 165 -12.88 19.23 8.87
CA ASN A 165 -13.87 18.90 7.83
C ASN A 165 -14.15 17.39 7.75
N GLY A 166 -13.52 16.57 8.60
CA GLY A 166 -13.76 15.14 8.70
C GLY A 166 -12.86 14.29 7.81
N MET A 167 -11.84 14.85 7.16
CA MET A 167 -10.83 14.09 6.43
C MET A 167 -9.81 13.49 7.40
N ALA A 168 -9.34 12.28 7.09
CA ALA A 168 -8.27 11.62 7.82
C ALA A 168 -7.33 10.90 6.84
N ILE A 169 -6.06 10.77 7.22
CA ILE A 169 -5.04 10.06 6.45
C ILE A 169 -4.33 9.03 7.32
N VAL A 170 -4.04 7.87 6.73
CA VAL A 170 -3.08 6.91 7.29
C VAL A 170 -1.81 7.00 6.45
N SER A 171 -0.76 7.55 7.04
CA SER A 171 0.53 7.75 6.35
C SER A 171 1.27 6.42 6.18
N GLU A 172 2.05 6.30 5.11
CA GLU A 172 3.05 5.24 4.94
C GLU A 172 4.25 5.42 5.87
N ASP A 173 4.50 6.63 6.38
CA ASP A 173 5.61 6.89 7.31
C ASP A 173 5.31 6.32 8.69
N ARG A 174 6.05 5.25 9.04
CA ARG A 174 5.91 4.55 10.32
C ARG A 174 6.49 5.32 11.51
N ARG A 175 7.26 6.38 11.27
CA ARG A 175 7.89 7.17 12.32
C ARG A 175 6.97 8.24 12.89
N GLY A 176 5.84 8.45 12.26
CA GLY A 176 4.86 9.48 12.63
C GLY A 176 5.41 10.89 12.40
N VAL A 177 4.72 11.68 11.65
CA VAL A 177 4.96 13.13 11.53
C VAL A 177 3.99 13.84 12.46
#